data_ce3b3cc0cf43780eaf79155e70177dcf
#
_entry.id   ce3b3cc0cf43780eaf79155e70177dcf
#
_cell.length_a   1.000
_cell.length_b   1.000
_cell.length_c   1.000
_cell.angle_alpha   90.00
_cell.angle_beta   90.00
_cell.angle_gamma   90.00
#
_symmetry.space_group_name_H-M   'P 1'
#
loop_
_entity.id
_entity.type
_entity.pdbx_description
1 polymer ?
#
loop_
_entity_poly.entity_id
_entity_poly.type
_entity_poly.pdbx_seq_one_letter_code
_entity_poly.pdbx_strand_id
1 'polypeptide(L)'
;MVMSVDDFDAVLRSFYERTELRVDSLPRREFMFSHSRRHHAFEDMDQLMDYVHDHPPVSITHSLARYFDPARREPFGTKEEKPDEHVRWKMEDKGFSTVDIGFDIDYDHLPNISTYRQGLEQARLNAMRLHVFLTRDLGVPADAISIRFSGHRGFHMVVSDESLVNMSKEERTNIENYVRGDQVHLSGFMHVSNSKYVWSAKQGQYDYRLYPRGVPGWGGLFTATFVEMVDEYRSLPDEKSQMNRLRSWIPLKEDVKESVFKRPTFTSEERKTIKDPTLKQIHNFLMNDHALTQMTKDWAFSHWAKIAGMKVTAIKHLIEMVVQQTQLRKGVEADQITKDLKRQLRTPGSLH
;
A
#
# COMPACT_ATOMS: atom_id res chain seq x y z
N MET A 1 0.32 0.28 44.79
CA MET A 1 0.97 -1.03 44.95
C MET A 1 1.86 -1.19 43.71
N VAL A 2 3.16 -1.30 43.88
CA VAL A 2 4.08 -1.54 42.76
C VAL A 2 4.14 -3.04 42.58
N MET A 3 3.81 -3.53 41.38
CA MET A 3 3.85 -4.97 41.04
C MET A 3 5.31 -5.43 41.08
N SER A 4 5.60 -6.56 41.70
CA SER A 4 6.94 -7.16 41.66
C SER A 4 7.24 -7.75 40.27
N VAL A 5 8.51 -8.02 39.99
CA VAL A 5 8.90 -8.67 38.72
C VAL A 5 8.28 -10.09 38.64
N ASP A 6 8.28 -10.83 39.75
CA ASP A 6 7.69 -12.17 39.79
C ASP A 6 6.19 -12.16 39.56
N ASP A 7 5.46 -11.15 40.06
CA ASP A 7 4.03 -10.97 39.79
C ASP A 7 3.77 -10.65 38.29
N PHE A 8 4.65 -9.85 37.69
CA PHE A 8 4.54 -9.52 36.26
C PHE A 8 4.79 -10.73 35.40
N ASP A 9 5.82 -11.51 35.68
CA ASP A 9 6.12 -12.76 34.93
C ASP A 9 4.99 -13.79 35.10
N ALA A 10 4.37 -13.89 36.28
CA ALA A 10 3.20 -14.73 36.48
C ALA A 10 2.01 -14.32 35.62
N VAL A 11 1.78 -13.02 35.44
CA VAL A 11 0.74 -12.50 34.55
C VAL A 11 1.04 -12.85 33.08
N LEU A 12 2.29 -12.71 32.63
CA LEU A 12 2.70 -13.06 31.27
C LEU A 12 2.55 -14.57 31.02
N ARG A 13 2.98 -15.43 31.93
CA ARG A 13 2.78 -16.89 31.83
C ARG A 13 1.30 -17.23 31.67
N SER A 14 0.46 -16.69 32.56
CA SER A 14 -1.00 -16.91 32.51
C SER A 14 -1.64 -16.41 31.21
N PHE A 15 -1.07 -15.38 30.57
CA PHE A 15 -1.50 -14.94 29.24
C PHE A 15 -1.16 -15.98 28.19
N TYR A 16 0.10 -16.43 28.12
CA TYR A 16 0.55 -17.38 27.09
C TYR A 16 -0.02 -18.79 27.25
N GLU A 17 -0.35 -19.24 28.47
CA GLU A 17 -1.08 -20.49 28.72
C GLU A 17 -2.47 -20.53 28.05
N ARG A 18 -3.08 -19.35 27.83
CA ARG A 18 -4.42 -19.20 27.24
C ARG A 18 -4.41 -18.71 25.81
N THR A 19 -3.23 -18.46 25.27
CA THR A 19 -3.08 -17.85 23.95
C THR A 19 -2.46 -18.86 22.98
N GLU A 20 -3.09 -19.02 21.83
CA GLU A 20 -2.54 -19.82 20.75
C GLU A 20 -1.58 -18.97 19.90
N LEU A 21 -0.31 -19.30 19.93
CA LEU A 21 0.66 -18.76 18.97
C LEU A 21 0.53 -19.48 17.64
N ARG A 22 0.64 -18.74 16.53
CA ARG A 22 0.56 -19.32 15.18
C ARG A 22 1.74 -18.86 14.34
N VAL A 23 2.54 -19.82 13.88
CA VAL A 23 3.71 -19.55 13.02
C VAL A 23 3.80 -20.63 11.95
N ASP A 24 3.64 -20.23 10.71
CA ASP A 24 3.82 -21.13 9.58
C ASP A 24 5.30 -21.40 9.34
N SER A 25 5.64 -22.66 9.02
CA SER A 25 7.03 -23.10 8.82
C SER A 25 7.95 -22.80 10.01
N LEU A 26 7.45 -23.01 11.23
CA LEU A 26 8.12 -22.65 12.49
C LEU A 26 9.59 -23.08 12.54
N PRO A 27 10.01 -24.30 12.19
CA PRO A 27 11.41 -24.71 12.24
C PRO A 27 12.35 -23.92 11.31
N ARG A 28 11.77 -23.16 10.38
CA ARG A 28 12.49 -22.34 9.41
C ARG A 28 12.54 -20.87 9.79
N ARG A 29 11.93 -20.48 10.92
CA ARG A 29 11.83 -19.09 11.35
C ARG A 29 12.84 -18.73 12.43
N GLU A 30 13.41 -17.56 12.30
CA GLU A 30 14.18 -16.92 13.35
C GLU A 30 13.24 -16.14 14.27
N PHE A 31 13.40 -16.32 15.58
CA PHE A 31 12.63 -15.61 16.60
C PHE A 31 13.47 -14.58 17.36
N MET A 32 12.78 -13.56 17.85
CA MET A 32 13.29 -12.57 18.79
C MET A 32 12.24 -12.31 19.87
N PHE A 33 12.67 -12.25 21.10
CA PHE A 33 11.84 -11.99 22.27
C PHE A 33 12.19 -10.61 22.87
N SER A 34 11.25 -9.99 23.59
CA SER A 34 11.46 -8.67 24.22
C SER A 34 12.65 -8.60 25.15
N HIS A 35 13.03 -9.72 25.79
CA HIS A 35 14.12 -9.85 26.74
C HIS A 35 15.41 -10.42 26.14
N SER A 36 15.38 -10.82 24.87
CA SER A 36 16.52 -11.49 24.23
C SER A 36 16.80 -10.91 22.84
N ARG A 37 18.01 -11.19 22.34
CA ARG A 37 18.39 -10.85 20.98
C ARG A 37 17.78 -11.83 19.99
N ARG A 38 17.92 -11.53 18.70
CA ARG A 38 17.62 -12.43 17.58
C ARG A 38 18.38 -13.76 17.70
N HIS A 39 18.10 -14.67 16.77
CA HIS A 39 18.76 -15.95 16.57
C HIS A 39 18.25 -17.09 17.46
N HIS A 40 17.00 -17.03 17.89
CA HIS A 40 16.32 -18.20 18.43
C HIS A 40 15.61 -18.96 17.32
N ALA A 41 15.58 -20.28 17.45
CA ALA A 41 14.83 -21.20 16.58
C ALA A 41 14.30 -22.35 17.42
N PHE A 42 13.21 -22.96 16.97
CA PHE A 42 12.52 -24.05 17.64
C PHE A 42 12.11 -25.09 16.60
N GLU A 43 12.10 -26.34 16.95
CA GLU A 43 11.76 -27.44 16.05
C GLU A 43 10.22 -27.55 15.87
N ASP A 44 9.49 -27.28 16.95
CA ASP A 44 8.04 -27.37 16.99
C ASP A 44 7.43 -26.35 17.95
N MET A 45 6.12 -26.35 18.04
CA MET A 45 5.36 -25.41 18.90
C MET A 45 5.55 -25.72 20.38
N ASP A 46 5.72 -26.99 20.76
CA ASP A 46 5.89 -27.39 22.16
C ASP A 46 7.20 -26.80 22.70
N GLN A 47 8.29 -26.92 21.94
CA GLN A 47 9.59 -26.34 22.30
C GLN A 47 9.53 -24.80 22.41
N LEU A 48 8.78 -24.14 21.50
CA LEU A 48 8.56 -22.69 21.60
C LEU A 48 7.78 -22.34 22.87
N MET A 49 6.71 -23.08 23.17
CA MET A 49 5.86 -22.82 24.33
C MET A 49 6.59 -23.09 25.65
N ASP A 50 7.39 -24.14 25.73
CA ASP A 50 8.25 -24.41 26.89
C ASP A 50 9.21 -23.23 27.16
N TYR A 51 9.87 -22.73 26.10
CA TYR A 51 10.74 -21.56 26.22
C TYR A 51 9.97 -20.31 26.68
N VAL A 52 8.79 -20.05 26.12
CA VAL A 52 7.92 -18.92 26.49
C VAL A 52 7.43 -19.03 27.92
N HIS A 53 7.15 -20.24 28.41
CA HIS A 53 6.75 -20.50 29.77
C HIS A 53 7.89 -20.23 30.77
N ASP A 54 9.10 -20.70 30.45
CA ASP A 54 10.28 -20.50 31.31
C ASP A 54 10.75 -19.04 31.32
N HIS A 55 10.62 -18.35 30.17
CA HIS A 55 11.07 -16.98 29.94
C HIS A 55 9.94 -16.14 29.33
N PRO A 56 8.91 -15.78 30.10
CA PRO A 56 7.70 -15.14 29.56
C PRO A 56 7.99 -13.75 28.98
N PRO A 57 7.86 -13.58 27.67
CA PRO A 57 8.20 -12.31 27.02
C PRO A 57 7.01 -11.35 26.96
N VAL A 58 7.29 -10.06 26.96
CA VAL A 58 6.29 -9.03 26.62
C VAL A 58 5.89 -9.13 25.14
N SER A 59 6.83 -9.43 24.26
CA SER A 59 6.55 -9.58 22.84
C SER A 59 7.42 -10.65 22.19
N ILE A 60 6.86 -11.30 21.17
CA ILE A 60 7.52 -12.28 20.32
C ILE A 60 7.43 -11.79 18.88
N THR A 61 8.55 -11.80 18.16
CA THR A 61 8.56 -11.57 16.71
C THR A 61 9.23 -12.76 16.01
N HIS A 62 8.83 -13.03 14.78
CA HIS A 62 9.48 -14.02 13.92
C HIS A 62 9.82 -13.43 12.55
N SER A 63 10.81 -14.02 11.89
CA SER A 63 11.27 -13.57 10.58
C SER A 63 10.24 -13.85 9.48
N LEU A 64 10.12 -12.94 8.51
CA LEU A 64 9.45 -13.22 7.23
C LEU A 64 10.29 -14.17 6.37
N ALA A 65 11.61 -14.13 6.52
CA ALA A 65 12.52 -15.06 5.87
C ALA A 65 12.47 -16.44 6.52
N ARG A 66 12.70 -17.48 5.68
CA ARG A 66 12.87 -18.86 6.08
C ARG A 66 14.32 -19.26 5.87
N TYR A 67 14.89 -19.97 6.83
CA TYR A 67 16.28 -20.38 6.86
C TYR A 67 16.39 -21.89 7.06
N PHE A 68 17.51 -22.48 6.63
CA PHE A 68 17.85 -23.88 6.96
C PHE A 68 18.29 -24.02 8.42
N ASP A 69 19.04 -23.04 8.92
CA ASP A 69 19.49 -22.96 10.30
C ASP A 69 19.22 -21.55 10.85
N PRO A 70 17.99 -21.27 11.34
CA PRO A 70 17.61 -19.93 11.78
C PRO A 70 18.40 -19.42 12.99
N ALA A 71 18.86 -20.33 13.86
CA ALA A 71 19.61 -19.99 15.06
C ALA A 71 21.09 -19.69 14.78
N ARG A 72 21.59 -20.10 13.63
CA ARG A 72 23.01 -19.97 13.29
C ARG A 72 23.45 -18.51 13.33
N ARG A 73 24.51 -18.27 14.02
CA ARG A 73 25.28 -17.04 14.03
C ARG A 73 26.76 -17.43 14.00
N GLU A 74 27.50 -16.94 13.03
CA GLU A 74 28.94 -17.06 13.05
C GLU A 74 29.52 -16.27 14.21
N PRO A 75 30.52 -16.77 14.92
CA PRO A 75 31.27 -15.99 15.87
C PRO A 75 32.10 -14.99 15.08
N PHE A 76 31.57 -13.81 14.87
CA PHE A 76 32.39 -12.69 14.42
C PHE A 76 33.28 -12.26 15.57
N GLY A 77 34.50 -11.84 15.27
CA GLY A 77 35.47 -11.40 16.25
C GLY A 77 34.89 -10.44 17.29
N THR A 78 35.53 -10.36 18.44
CA THR A 78 35.08 -9.51 19.53
C THR A 78 35.04 -8.05 19.08
N LYS A 79 34.27 -7.23 19.77
CA LYS A 79 34.21 -5.76 19.54
C LYS A 79 35.58 -5.09 19.63
N GLU A 80 36.51 -5.72 20.35
CA GLU A 80 37.90 -5.29 20.54
C GLU A 80 38.76 -5.59 19.31
N GLU A 81 38.50 -6.68 18.61
CA GLU A 81 39.24 -7.06 17.38
C GLU A 81 38.74 -6.31 16.13
N LYS A 82 37.46 -5.95 16.11
CA LYS A 82 36.85 -5.23 14.96
C LYS A 82 35.84 -4.19 15.43
N PRO A 83 36.28 -3.05 15.97
CA PRO A 83 35.39 -2.05 16.57
C PRO A 83 34.39 -1.43 15.61
N ASP A 84 34.70 -1.36 14.31
CA ASP A 84 33.85 -0.76 13.27
C ASP A 84 33.02 -1.77 12.47
N GLU A 85 33.36 -3.05 12.54
CA GLU A 85 32.61 -4.14 11.92
C GLU A 85 31.69 -4.79 12.96
N HIS A 86 30.68 -4.07 13.43
CA HIS A 86 29.67 -4.69 14.26
C HIS A 86 29.03 -5.86 13.52
N VAL A 87 29.21 -7.02 14.10
CA VAL A 87 28.60 -8.33 13.84
C VAL A 87 27.40 -8.23 12.88
N ARG A 88 27.70 -8.12 11.60
CA ARG A 88 26.68 -8.18 10.56
C ARG A 88 26.55 -9.64 10.13
N TRP A 89 25.58 -10.34 10.74
CA TRP A 89 25.21 -11.66 10.24
C TRP A 89 24.65 -11.53 8.82
N LYS A 90 24.96 -12.48 7.96
CA LYS A 90 24.43 -12.57 6.61
C LYS A 90 23.32 -13.61 6.58
N MET A 91 22.33 -13.41 5.73
CA MET A 91 21.23 -14.38 5.55
C MET A 91 21.74 -15.70 4.97
N GLU A 92 22.76 -15.62 4.13
CA GLU A 92 23.42 -16.75 3.51
C GLU A 92 24.07 -17.69 4.54
N ASP A 93 24.62 -17.13 5.63
CA ASP A 93 25.24 -17.92 6.71
C ASP A 93 24.23 -18.82 7.42
N LYS A 94 22.95 -18.40 7.45
CA LYS A 94 21.83 -19.19 8.00
C LYS A 94 21.23 -20.16 6.98
N GLY A 95 21.73 -20.20 5.74
CA GLY A 95 21.11 -20.92 4.65
C GLY A 95 19.74 -20.32 4.29
N PHE A 96 19.73 -19.04 3.88
CA PHE A 96 18.52 -18.38 3.40
C PHE A 96 17.82 -19.19 2.30
N SER A 97 16.54 -19.41 2.44
CA SER A 97 15.73 -20.18 1.49
C SER A 97 14.76 -19.27 0.74
N THR A 98 13.78 -18.74 1.42
CA THR A 98 12.70 -17.94 0.83
C THR A 98 12.28 -16.84 1.81
N VAL A 99 11.44 -15.92 1.36
CA VAL A 99 10.87 -14.89 2.24
C VAL A 99 9.42 -14.57 1.83
N ASP A 100 8.52 -14.56 2.81
CA ASP A 100 7.15 -14.13 2.60
C ASP A 100 7.09 -12.64 2.24
N ILE A 101 6.01 -12.22 1.58
CA ILE A 101 5.78 -10.79 1.35
C ILE A 101 4.99 -10.24 2.55
N GLY A 102 5.54 -9.26 3.22
CA GLY A 102 4.91 -8.61 4.37
C GLY A 102 4.57 -7.15 4.08
N PHE A 103 3.42 -6.73 4.58
CA PHE A 103 2.99 -5.34 4.59
C PHE A 103 2.64 -4.94 6.02
N ASP A 104 3.10 -3.76 6.41
CA ASP A 104 2.72 -3.08 7.65
C ASP A 104 1.81 -1.90 7.29
N ILE A 105 0.60 -1.89 7.84
CA ILE A 105 -0.47 -0.97 7.47
C ILE A 105 -0.88 -0.20 8.71
N ASP A 106 -0.17 0.88 8.98
CA ASP A 106 -0.41 1.75 10.11
C ASP A 106 -1.19 3.00 9.71
N TYR A 107 -1.96 3.56 10.64
CA TYR A 107 -2.74 4.77 10.37
C TYR A 107 -1.99 6.07 10.67
N ASP A 108 -0.85 6.05 11.34
CA ASP A 108 -0.10 7.26 11.73
C ASP A 108 0.49 8.04 10.54
N HIS A 109 0.56 7.42 9.38
CA HIS A 109 0.91 8.06 8.11
C HIS A 109 -0.30 8.59 7.33
N LEU A 110 -1.53 8.30 7.81
CA LEU A 110 -2.75 8.70 7.12
C LEU A 110 -3.19 10.10 7.55
N PRO A 111 -3.63 10.96 6.61
CA PRO A 111 -4.06 12.31 6.93
C PRO A 111 -5.42 12.33 7.63
N ASN A 112 -5.68 13.41 8.40
CA ASN A 112 -6.96 13.71 9.01
C ASN A 112 -7.47 12.70 10.06
N ILE A 113 -6.55 11.98 10.72
CA ILE A 113 -6.88 11.10 11.83
C ILE A 113 -6.91 11.90 13.15
N SER A 114 -8.06 11.96 13.80
CA SER A 114 -8.24 12.69 15.05
C SER A 114 -8.46 11.78 16.27
N THR A 115 -8.83 10.53 16.07
CA THR A 115 -9.05 9.55 17.15
C THR A 115 -8.45 8.19 16.79
N TYR A 116 -8.05 7.44 17.82
CA TYR A 116 -7.56 6.05 17.67
C TYR A 116 -8.56 5.17 16.88
N ARG A 117 -9.84 5.22 17.23
CA ARG A 117 -10.88 4.44 16.55
C ARG A 117 -10.99 4.78 15.07
N GLN A 118 -10.94 6.06 14.74
CA GLN A 118 -10.97 6.53 13.35
C GLN A 118 -9.72 6.02 12.59
N GLY A 119 -8.55 6.12 13.22
CA GLY A 119 -7.30 5.64 12.63
C GLY A 119 -7.34 4.14 12.35
N LEU A 120 -7.73 3.35 13.33
CA LEU A 120 -7.80 1.90 13.18
C LEU A 120 -8.81 1.47 12.10
N GLU A 121 -9.96 2.16 11.97
CA GLU A 121 -10.92 1.91 10.90
C GLU A 121 -10.33 2.25 9.51
N GLN A 122 -9.57 3.33 9.39
CA GLN A 122 -8.88 3.65 8.13
C GLN A 122 -7.79 2.62 7.78
N ALA A 123 -7.00 2.18 8.75
CA ALA A 123 -6.04 1.10 8.54
C ALA A 123 -6.73 -0.21 8.11
N ARG A 124 -7.89 -0.54 8.71
CA ARG A 124 -8.71 -1.70 8.31
C ARG A 124 -9.18 -1.58 6.86
N LEU A 125 -9.71 -0.44 6.45
CA LEU A 125 -10.13 -0.19 5.08
C LEU A 125 -8.95 -0.27 4.10
N ASN A 126 -7.79 0.21 4.50
CA ASN A 126 -6.56 0.13 3.73
C ASN A 126 -6.09 -1.33 3.55
N ALA A 127 -6.15 -2.13 4.62
CA ALA A 127 -5.86 -3.56 4.56
C ALA A 127 -6.84 -4.31 3.65
N MET A 128 -8.12 -3.98 3.68
CA MET A 128 -9.12 -4.57 2.77
C MET A 128 -8.84 -4.22 1.31
N ARG A 129 -8.44 -2.99 1.01
CA ARG A 129 -8.04 -2.59 -0.35
C ARG A 129 -6.82 -3.38 -0.81
N LEU A 130 -5.79 -3.50 0.04
CA LEU A 130 -4.61 -4.29 -0.26
C LEU A 130 -4.97 -5.74 -0.58
N HIS A 131 -5.83 -6.36 0.24
CA HIS A 131 -6.33 -7.72 -0.01
C HIS A 131 -7.00 -7.83 -1.40
N VAL A 132 -7.81 -6.84 -1.79
CA VAL A 132 -8.44 -6.82 -3.12
C VAL A 132 -7.40 -6.68 -4.24
N PHE A 133 -6.39 -5.83 -4.11
CA PHE A 133 -5.30 -5.74 -5.08
C PHE A 133 -4.56 -7.06 -5.24
N LEU A 134 -4.21 -7.71 -4.11
CA LEU A 134 -3.48 -8.97 -4.14
C LEU A 134 -4.31 -10.10 -4.76
N THR A 135 -5.56 -10.25 -4.35
CA THR A 135 -6.39 -11.38 -4.82
C THR A 135 -6.95 -11.16 -6.22
N ARG A 136 -7.47 -9.99 -6.50
CA ARG A 136 -8.21 -9.73 -7.74
C ARG A 136 -7.31 -9.29 -8.90
N ASP A 137 -6.31 -8.46 -8.61
CA ASP A 137 -5.47 -7.88 -9.64
C ASP A 137 -4.19 -8.70 -9.88
N LEU A 138 -3.60 -9.26 -8.81
CA LEU A 138 -2.38 -10.08 -8.88
C LEU A 138 -2.65 -11.58 -8.82
N GLY A 139 -3.89 -11.99 -8.59
CA GLY A 139 -4.29 -13.40 -8.60
C GLY A 139 -3.78 -14.23 -7.43
N VAL A 140 -3.36 -13.60 -6.32
CA VAL A 140 -2.90 -14.30 -5.12
C VAL A 140 -4.07 -15.06 -4.49
N PRO A 141 -3.92 -16.37 -4.20
CA PRO A 141 -4.95 -17.12 -3.50
C PRO A 141 -5.27 -16.50 -2.13
N ALA A 142 -6.56 -16.39 -1.80
CA ALA A 142 -6.97 -15.74 -0.55
C ALA A 142 -6.50 -16.49 0.71
N ASP A 143 -6.35 -17.80 0.64
CA ASP A 143 -5.82 -18.66 1.71
C ASP A 143 -4.32 -18.54 1.91
N ALA A 144 -3.58 -18.01 0.91
CA ALA A 144 -2.17 -17.64 1.05
C ALA A 144 -1.95 -16.30 1.77
N ILE A 145 -3.04 -15.55 2.08
CA ILE A 145 -2.99 -14.24 2.71
C ILE A 145 -3.44 -14.32 4.16
N SER A 146 -2.60 -13.92 5.10
CA SER A 146 -2.98 -13.73 6.49
C SER A 146 -2.99 -12.26 6.87
N ILE A 147 -4.08 -11.81 7.53
CA ILE A 147 -4.25 -10.45 8.02
C ILE A 147 -4.38 -10.50 9.53
N ARG A 148 -3.60 -9.67 10.22
CA ARG A 148 -3.51 -9.69 11.69
C ARG A 148 -3.47 -8.28 12.23
N PHE A 149 -4.12 -8.05 13.37
CA PHE A 149 -3.96 -6.79 14.09
C PHE A 149 -2.51 -6.67 14.60
N SER A 150 -1.86 -5.52 14.36
CA SER A 150 -0.46 -5.30 14.77
C SER A 150 -0.29 -5.16 16.29
N GLY A 151 -1.39 -5.00 17.02
CA GLY A 151 -1.43 -4.82 18.48
C GLY A 151 -1.49 -3.36 18.90
N HIS A 152 -1.30 -2.40 18.01
CA HIS A 152 -1.33 -0.97 18.34
C HIS A 152 -2.05 -0.12 17.28
N ARG A 153 -1.44 0.13 16.12
CA ARG A 153 -1.89 1.18 15.19
C ARG A 153 -2.44 0.69 13.87
N GLY A 154 -2.43 -0.62 13.62
CA GLY A 154 -2.78 -1.10 12.30
C GLY A 154 -2.84 -2.60 12.17
N PHE A 155 -2.46 -3.07 10.99
CA PHE A 155 -2.53 -4.47 10.62
C PHE A 155 -1.25 -4.91 9.90
N HIS A 156 -0.81 -6.12 10.18
CA HIS A 156 0.16 -6.82 9.36
C HIS A 156 -0.58 -7.70 8.35
N MET A 157 -0.15 -7.68 7.10
CA MET A 157 -0.61 -8.62 6.09
C MET A 157 0.61 -9.40 5.57
N VAL A 158 0.52 -10.73 5.59
CA VAL A 158 1.59 -11.61 5.13
C VAL A 158 1.05 -12.51 4.03
N VAL A 159 1.77 -12.58 2.93
CA VAL A 159 1.50 -13.45 1.78
C VAL A 159 2.56 -14.53 1.73
N SER A 160 2.13 -15.78 1.89
CA SER A 160 2.98 -16.98 1.90
C SER A 160 2.63 -17.86 0.70
N ASP A 161 2.80 -17.33 -0.52
CA ASP A 161 2.55 -18.06 -1.78
C ASP A 161 3.87 -18.48 -2.43
N GLU A 162 4.00 -19.74 -2.82
CA GLU A 162 5.24 -20.30 -3.38
C GLU A 162 5.70 -19.59 -4.66
N SER A 163 4.79 -19.04 -5.44
CA SER A 163 5.13 -18.27 -6.65
C SER A 163 5.77 -16.91 -6.35
N LEU A 164 5.56 -16.38 -5.15
CA LEU A 164 5.99 -15.03 -4.74
C LEU A 164 7.18 -15.03 -3.75
N VAL A 165 7.41 -16.12 -3.02
CA VAL A 165 8.43 -16.17 -1.95
C VAL A 165 9.87 -16.04 -2.45
N ASN A 166 10.11 -16.29 -3.73
CA ASN A 166 11.43 -16.19 -4.37
C ASN A 166 11.66 -14.83 -5.09
N MET A 167 10.73 -13.90 -5.00
CA MET A 167 10.85 -12.58 -5.63
C MET A 167 12.07 -11.82 -5.11
N SER A 168 12.78 -11.19 -6.03
CA SER A 168 13.84 -10.23 -5.75
C SER A 168 13.29 -9.00 -5.01
N LYS A 169 14.20 -8.22 -4.45
CA LYS A 169 13.85 -6.92 -3.83
C LYS A 169 13.15 -5.98 -4.82
N GLU A 170 13.57 -5.97 -6.08
CA GLU A 170 13.00 -5.13 -7.14
C GLU A 170 11.56 -5.56 -7.47
N GLU A 171 11.31 -6.85 -7.65
CA GLU A 171 9.98 -7.38 -7.92
C GLU A 171 9.00 -7.08 -6.78
N ARG A 172 9.46 -7.22 -5.53
CA ARG A 172 8.68 -6.83 -4.34
C ARG A 172 8.36 -5.35 -4.32
N THR A 173 9.33 -4.50 -4.69
CA THR A 173 9.13 -3.06 -4.82
C THR A 173 8.09 -2.73 -5.89
N ASN A 174 8.04 -3.50 -6.99
CA ASN A 174 7.04 -3.31 -8.04
C ASN A 174 5.62 -3.63 -7.57
N ILE A 175 5.44 -4.66 -6.73
CA ILE A 175 4.13 -4.94 -6.10
C ILE A 175 3.70 -3.76 -5.24
N GLU A 176 4.60 -3.22 -4.41
CA GLU A 176 4.32 -2.09 -3.55
C GLU A 176 3.95 -0.83 -4.36
N ASN A 177 4.76 -0.48 -5.37
CA ASN A 177 4.47 0.64 -6.27
C ASN A 177 3.11 0.44 -6.96
N TYR A 178 2.79 -0.79 -7.36
CA TYR A 178 1.51 -1.09 -7.97
C TYR A 178 0.34 -0.84 -7.03
N VAL A 179 0.37 -1.34 -5.80
CA VAL A 179 -0.75 -1.17 -4.86
C VAL A 179 -0.90 0.27 -4.36
N ARG A 180 0.18 1.05 -4.36
CA ARG A 180 0.17 2.50 -4.09
C ARG A 180 -0.32 3.31 -5.28
N GLY A 181 -0.25 2.76 -6.49
CA GLY A 181 -0.49 3.48 -7.74
C GLY A 181 0.71 4.31 -8.19
N ASP A 182 1.87 4.10 -7.59
CA ASP A 182 3.11 4.76 -7.97
C ASP A 182 3.67 4.10 -9.24
N GLN A 183 4.28 4.90 -10.12
CA GLN A 183 4.89 4.42 -11.37
C GLN A 183 3.94 3.66 -12.33
N VAL A 184 2.62 3.73 -12.11
CA VAL A 184 1.64 3.17 -13.04
C VAL A 184 1.58 4.05 -14.29
N HIS A 185 1.94 3.48 -15.44
CA HIS A 185 1.85 4.18 -16.72
C HIS A 185 0.41 4.55 -17.06
N LEU A 186 0.22 5.61 -17.86
CA LEU A 186 -1.12 6.08 -18.25
C LEU A 186 -1.95 4.96 -18.90
N SER A 187 -1.32 4.04 -19.63
CA SER A 187 -1.97 2.86 -20.20
C SER A 187 -2.56 1.89 -19.16
N GLY A 188 -2.10 1.94 -17.91
CA GLY A 188 -2.70 1.20 -16.81
C GLY A 188 -4.01 1.82 -16.30
N PHE A 189 -4.19 3.13 -16.50
CA PHE A 189 -5.41 3.84 -16.10
C PHE A 189 -6.46 3.90 -17.21
N MET A 190 -6.04 3.94 -18.48
CA MET A 190 -6.95 4.03 -19.61
C MET A 190 -6.31 3.51 -20.90
N HIS A 191 -7.14 3.08 -21.86
CA HIS A 191 -6.64 2.75 -23.18
C HIS A 191 -6.12 3.99 -23.89
N VAL A 192 -4.87 3.90 -24.37
CA VAL A 192 -4.22 4.95 -25.12
C VAL A 192 -3.87 4.39 -26.50
N SER A 193 -4.55 4.85 -27.54
CA SER A 193 -4.25 4.45 -28.92
C SER A 193 -3.83 5.65 -29.76
N ASN A 194 -2.90 5.42 -30.67
CA ASN A 194 -2.60 6.38 -31.72
C ASN A 194 -3.75 6.35 -32.73
N SER A 195 -4.49 7.45 -32.84
CA SER A 195 -5.53 7.57 -33.84
C SER A 195 -4.90 7.56 -35.25
N LYS A 196 -5.01 6.43 -35.97
CA LYS A 196 -4.58 6.31 -37.35
C LYS A 196 -5.45 7.11 -38.35
N TYR A 197 -6.51 7.75 -37.86
CA TYR A 197 -7.53 8.40 -38.71
C TYR A 197 -7.46 9.93 -38.74
N VAL A 198 -6.34 10.53 -38.37
CA VAL A 198 -6.20 11.99 -38.53
C VAL A 198 -5.18 12.32 -39.58
N TRP A 199 -5.68 12.77 -40.73
CA TRP A 199 -4.92 13.20 -41.92
C TRP A 199 -4.05 14.46 -41.72
N SER A 200 -3.72 14.87 -40.55
CA SER A 200 -2.74 15.92 -40.28
C SER A 200 -1.62 15.39 -39.41
N ALA A 201 -0.52 15.07 -40.04
CA ALA A 201 0.71 14.53 -39.44
C ALA A 201 1.47 15.52 -38.57
N LYS A 202 0.82 16.40 -37.81
CA LYS A 202 1.44 17.26 -36.83
C LYS A 202 0.96 16.85 -35.43
N GLN A 203 1.81 16.07 -34.78
CA GLN A 203 1.71 15.57 -33.39
C GLN A 203 0.60 14.53 -33.18
N GLY A 204 1.03 13.29 -32.83
CA GLY A 204 0.16 12.15 -32.58
C GLY A 204 -1.03 12.49 -31.69
N GLN A 205 -2.22 12.52 -32.24
CA GLN A 205 -3.44 12.63 -31.48
C GLN A 205 -3.72 11.27 -30.88
N TYR A 206 -3.59 11.19 -29.54
CA TYR A 206 -3.97 10.02 -28.80
C TYR A 206 -5.50 9.99 -28.66
N ASP A 207 -6.08 8.81 -28.82
CA ASP A 207 -7.44 8.50 -28.41
C ASP A 207 -7.41 7.87 -27.02
N TYR A 208 -8.09 8.48 -26.07
CA TYR A 208 -8.20 8.01 -24.68
C TYR A 208 -9.56 7.39 -24.48
N ARG A 209 -9.56 6.13 -24.07
CA ARG A 209 -10.78 5.39 -23.73
C ARG A 209 -10.72 4.90 -22.30
N LEU A 210 -11.82 5.01 -21.58
CA LEU A 210 -11.96 4.45 -20.25
C LEU A 210 -12.05 2.93 -20.32
N TYR A 211 -11.58 2.26 -19.28
CA TYR A 211 -11.96 0.88 -19.02
C TYR A 211 -13.40 0.82 -18.51
N PRO A 212 -14.17 -0.24 -18.80
CA PRO A 212 -15.48 -0.42 -18.19
C PRO A 212 -15.40 -0.39 -16.65
N ARG A 213 -16.45 0.12 -16.02
CA ARG A 213 -16.53 0.15 -14.57
C ARG A 213 -16.53 -1.28 -14.02
N GLY A 214 -15.74 -1.53 -12.99
CA GLY A 214 -15.63 -2.85 -12.36
C GLY A 214 -14.58 -3.80 -12.94
N VAL A 215 -13.89 -3.40 -14.03
CA VAL A 215 -12.69 -4.12 -14.50
C VAL A 215 -11.63 -4.08 -13.39
N PRO A 216 -10.90 -5.19 -13.11
CA PRO A 216 -9.77 -5.21 -12.20
C PRO A 216 -8.69 -4.19 -12.55
N GLY A 217 -7.90 -3.80 -11.55
CA GLY A 217 -6.75 -2.92 -11.72
C GLY A 217 -7.09 -1.44 -11.79
N TRP A 218 -6.07 -0.66 -12.04
CA TRP A 218 -6.12 0.81 -12.01
C TRP A 218 -7.06 1.43 -13.03
N GLY A 219 -7.30 0.74 -14.14
CA GLY A 219 -8.24 1.22 -15.18
C GLY A 219 -9.69 1.27 -14.70
N GLY A 220 -10.16 0.22 -14.05
CA GLY A 220 -11.50 0.22 -13.44
C GLY A 220 -11.63 1.21 -12.28
N LEU A 221 -10.56 1.34 -11.46
CA LEU A 221 -10.49 2.31 -10.37
C LEU A 221 -10.50 3.75 -10.89
N PHE A 222 -9.79 4.04 -11.99
CA PHE A 222 -9.81 5.34 -12.66
C PHE A 222 -11.22 5.72 -13.10
N THR A 223 -11.91 4.81 -13.79
CA THR A 223 -13.29 5.04 -14.25
C THR A 223 -14.25 5.25 -13.09
N ALA A 224 -14.13 4.44 -12.02
CA ALA A 224 -14.94 4.62 -10.83
C ALA A 224 -14.69 5.98 -10.17
N THR A 225 -13.42 6.37 -10.02
CA THR A 225 -13.04 7.67 -9.46
C THR A 225 -13.54 8.83 -10.32
N PHE A 226 -13.43 8.72 -11.65
CA PHE A 226 -13.95 9.75 -12.54
C PHE A 226 -15.45 9.96 -12.35
N VAL A 227 -16.23 8.88 -12.27
CA VAL A 227 -17.68 8.98 -12.02
C VAL A 227 -17.95 9.60 -10.65
N GLU A 228 -17.26 9.15 -9.60
CA GLU A 228 -17.37 9.73 -8.26
C GLU A 228 -17.06 11.25 -8.27
N MET A 229 -16.02 11.66 -8.99
CA MET A 229 -15.66 13.09 -9.13
C MET A 229 -16.72 13.89 -9.87
N VAL A 230 -17.33 13.34 -10.91
CA VAL A 230 -18.43 13.98 -11.65
C VAL A 230 -19.65 14.17 -10.74
N ASP A 231 -20.05 13.13 -10.02
CA ASP A 231 -21.19 13.17 -9.10
C ASP A 231 -20.95 14.17 -7.96
N GLU A 232 -19.77 14.14 -7.35
CA GLU A 232 -19.35 15.10 -6.32
C GLU A 232 -19.39 16.56 -6.85
N TYR A 233 -18.85 16.79 -8.06
CA TYR A 233 -18.77 18.08 -8.69
C TYR A 233 -20.16 18.67 -8.95
N ARG A 234 -21.06 17.86 -9.47
CA ARG A 234 -22.42 18.24 -9.86
C ARG A 234 -23.35 18.42 -8.68
N SER A 235 -23.05 17.81 -7.53
CA SER A 235 -23.81 18.00 -6.30
C SER A 235 -23.57 19.35 -5.63
N LEU A 236 -22.54 20.10 -6.06
CA LEU A 236 -22.21 21.40 -5.48
C LEU A 236 -23.23 22.47 -5.88
N PRO A 237 -23.59 23.42 -4.96
CA PRO A 237 -24.76 24.28 -5.11
C PRO A 237 -24.62 25.34 -6.19
N ASP A 238 -23.40 25.73 -6.55
CA ASP A 238 -23.16 26.85 -7.48
C ASP A 238 -21.82 26.72 -8.23
N GLU A 239 -21.67 27.46 -9.33
CA GLU A 239 -20.46 27.45 -10.18
C GLU A 239 -19.20 27.84 -9.40
N LYS A 240 -19.29 28.75 -8.43
CA LYS A 240 -18.14 29.18 -7.63
C LYS A 240 -17.60 28.01 -6.80
N SER A 241 -18.47 27.28 -6.13
CA SER A 241 -18.17 26.09 -5.35
C SER A 241 -17.58 24.98 -6.28
N GLN A 242 -18.18 24.78 -7.44
CA GLN A 242 -17.72 23.86 -8.47
C GLN A 242 -16.30 24.22 -8.95
N MET A 243 -16.06 25.48 -9.30
CA MET A 243 -14.72 25.92 -9.74
C MET A 243 -13.67 25.82 -8.63
N ASN A 244 -14.03 26.09 -7.38
CA ASN A 244 -13.12 25.90 -6.25
C ASN A 244 -12.78 24.42 -6.07
N ARG A 245 -13.75 23.51 -6.18
CA ARG A 245 -13.50 22.07 -6.17
C ARG A 245 -12.59 21.64 -7.32
N LEU A 246 -12.83 22.12 -8.53
CA LEU A 246 -11.99 21.82 -9.69
C LEU A 246 -10.53 22.26 -9.47
N ARG A 247 -10.32 23.47 -8.91
CA ARG A 247 -8.99 23.94 -8.54
C ARG A 247 -8.33 23.07 -7.47
N SER A 248 -9.09 22.51 -6.54
CA SER A 248 -8.53 21.58 -5.53
C SER A 248 -8.08 20.24 -6.12
N TRP A 249 -8.53 19.88 -7.30
CA TRP A 249 -8.10 18.66 -8.01
C TRP A 249 -6.90 18.89 -8.93
N ILE A 250 -6.44 20.15 -9.12
CA ILE A 250 -5.25 20.41 -9.94
C ILE A 250 -4.07 19.60 -9.40
N PRO A 251 -3.36 18.83 -10.25
CA PRO A 251 -2.28 17.97 -9.81
C PRO A 251 -1.15 18.72 -9.11
N LEU A 252 -0.52 18.05 -8.18
CA LEU A 252 0.68 18.54 -7.51
C LEU A 252 1.86 18.58 -8.49
N LYS A 253 2.83 19.44 -8.22
CA LYS A 253 4.10 19.45 -8.92
C LYS A 253 4.89 18.18 -8.58
N GLU A 254 5.80 17.76 -9.44
CA GLU A 254 6.57 16.51 -9.30
C GLU A 254 7.41 16.47 -8.02
N ASP A 255 7.98 17.61 -7.63
CA ASP A 255 8.77 17.77 -6.41
C ASP A 255 7.98 17.61 -5.10
N VAL A 256 6.65 17.67 -5.19
CA VAL A 256 5.75 17.56 -4.03
C VAL A 256 5.09 16.17 -3.93
N LYS A 257 5.13 15.37 -4.99
CA LYS A 257 4.42 14.08 -5.09
C LYS A 257 4.81 13.07 -4.01
N GLU A 258 6.06 13.04 -3.58
CA GLU A 258 6.52 12.11 -2.53
C GLU A 258 5.84 12.33 -1.17
N SER A 259 5.22 13.49 -0.97
CA SER A 259 4.54 13.84 0.28
C SER A 259 3.03 13.66 0.24
N VAL A 260 2.46 13.17 -0.87
CA VAL A 260 1.00 13.13 -1.12
C VAL A 260 0.25 12.38 -0.03
N PHE A 261 0.80 11.27 0.47
CA PHE A 261 0.17 10.49 1.53
C PHE A 261 0.46 11.01 2.95
N LYS A 262 1.43 11.90 3.11
CA LYS A 262 1.91 12.38 4.42
C LYS A 262 1.24 13.67 4.91
N ARG A 263 0.52 14.39 4.04
CA ARG A 263 -0.10 15.67 4.37
C ARG A 263 -1.57 15.74 3.98
N PRO A 264 -2.43 16.30 4.85
CA PRO A 264 -3.88 16.39 4.57
C PRO A 264 -4.26 17.47 3.55
N THR A 265 -3.41 18.48 3.36
CA THR A 265 -3.70 19.64 2.51
C THR A 265 -2.45 20.13 1.79
N PHE A 266 -2.65 20.70 0.60
CA PHE A 266 -1.62 21.29 -0.22
C PHE A 266 -2.00 22.71 -0.61
N THR A 267 -1.03 23.61 -0.66
CA THR A 267 -1.18 25.00 -1.09
C THR A 267 -1.37 25.10 -2.60
N SER A 268 -1.82 26.25 -3.08
CA SER A 268 -1.91 26.51 -4.52
C SER A 268 -0.54 26.54 -5.20
N GLU A 269 0.50 26.92 -4.47
CA GLU A 269 1.89 26.98 -4.98
C GLU A 269 2.50 25.61 -5.23
N GLU A 270 2.06 24.60 -4.49
CA GLU A 270 2.48 23.20 -4.66
C GLU A 270 1.76 22.50 -5.82
N ARG A 271 0.78 23.16 -6.43
CA ARG A 271 0.02 22.60 -7.57
C ARG A 271 0.55 23.12 -8.92
N LYS A 272 0.31 22.34 -9.96
CA LYS A 272 0.56 22.78 -11.35
C LYS A 272 -0.30 24.00 -11.66
N THR A 273 0.17 24.86 -12.56
CA THR A 273 -0.61 26.03 -12.99
C THR A 273 -1.48 25.66 -14.19
N ILE A 274 -2.80 25.82 -14.05
CA ILE A 274 -3.76 25.65 -15.14
C ILE A 274 -4.52 26.95 -15.32
N LYS A 275 -4.55 27.47 -16.55
CA LYS A 275 -5.23 28.75 -16.89
C LYS A 275 -6.75 28.61 -16.77
N ASP A 276 -7.42 29.66 -16.31
CA ASP A 276 -8.90 29.70 -16.15
C ASP A 276 -9.68 29.30 -17.41
N PRO A 277 -9.31 29.72 -18.64
CA PRO A 277 -10.02 29.26 -19.86
C PRO A 277 -9.97 27.73 -20.04
N THR A 278 -8.90 27.06 -19.58
CA THR A 278 -8.78 25.59 -19.61
C THR A 278 -9.68 24.96 -18.56
N LEU A 279 -9.69 25.50 -17.34
CA LEU A 279 -10.59 25.06 -16.28
C LEU A 279 -12.07 25.22 -16.68
N LYS A 280 -12.42 26.31 -17.38
CA LYS A 280 -13.79 26.52 -17.89
C LYS A 280 -14.19 25.47 -18.94
N GLN A 281 -13.28 25.02 -19.80
CA GLN A 281 -13.55 23.91 -20.70
C GLN A 281 -13.83 22.61 -19.97
N ILE A 282 -13.05 22.31 -18.90
CA ILE A 282 -13.27 21.14 -18.05
C ILE A 282 -14.63 21.26 -17.34
N HIS A 283 -14.95 22.43 -16.76
CA HIS A 283 -16.25 22.69 -16.15
C HIS A 283 -17.41 22.39 -17.10
N ASN A 284 -17.37 22.98 -18.32
CA ASN A 284 -18.41 22.80 -19.31
C ASN A 284 -18.61 21.32 -19.69
N PHE A 285 -17.51 20.54 -19.79
CA PHE A 285 -17.59 19.10 -20.03
C PHE A 285 -18.23 18.36 -18.86
N LEU A 286 -17.80 18.62 -17.61
CA LEU A 286 -18.34 17.97 -16.43
C LEU A 286 -19.83 18.29 -16.19
N MET A 287 -20.33 19.40 -16.76
CA MET A 287 -21.76 19.80 -16.72
C MET A 287 -22.53 19.34 -17.95
N ASN A 288 -21.91 18.69 -18.92
CA ASN A 288 -22.57 18.27 -20.17
C ASN A 288 -23.19 16.88 -20.03
N ASP A 289 -24.50 16.82 -19.76
CA ASP A 289 -25.25 15.55 -19.60
C ASP A 289 -25.14 14.65 -20.81
N HIS A 290 -25.26 15.20 -22.01
CA HIS A 290 -25.22 14.40 -23.24
C HIS A 290 -23.86 13.71 -23.40
N ALA A 291 -22.77 14.48 -23.31
CA ALA A 291 -21.43 13.95 -23.48
C ALA A 291 -21.09 12.87 -22.44
N LEU A 292 -21.45 13.11 -21.17
CA LEU A 292 -21.22 12.15 -20.07
C LEU A 292 -22.04 10.87 -20.26
N THR A 293 -23.32 10.99 -20.61
CA THR A 293 -24.20 9.84 -20.84
C THR A 293 -23.73 8.99 -22.02
N GLN A 294 -23.30 9.59 -23.11
CA GLN A 294 -22.79 8.83 -24.26
C GLN A 294 -21.44 8.18 -23.94
N MET A 295 -20.56 8.91 -23.25
CA MET A 295 -19.25 8.37 -22.83
C MET A 295 -19.38 7.12 -21.96
N THR A 296 -20.38 7.01 -21.09
CA THR A 296 -20.62 5.81 -20.28
C THR A 296 -21.15 4.62 -21.08
N LYS A 297 -21.60 4.83 -22.31
CA LYS A 297 -22.07 3.75 -23.21
C LYS A 297 -20.93 3.13 -24.02
N ASP A 298 -20.01 3.95 -24.52
CA ASP A 298 -18.95 3.52 -25.44
C ASP A 298 -17.52 3.67 -24.88
N TRP A 299 -17.39 4.28 -23.69
CA TRP A 299 -16.14 4.56 -22.99
C TRP A 299 -15.15 5.45 -23.77
N ALA A 300 -15.60 6.14 -24.83
CA ALA A 300 -14.79 6.97 -25.70
C ALA A 300 -14.54 8.37 -25.11
N PHE A 301 -13.72 8.44 -24.05
CA PHE A 301 -13.47 9.64 -23.24
C PHE A 301 -13.06 10.86 -24.08
N SER A 302 -11.99 10.76 -24.86
CA SER A 302 -11.49 11.90 -25.62
C SER A 302 -12.42 12.33 -26.76
N HIS A 303 -13.19 11.41 -27.31
CA HIS A 303 -14.19 11.71 -28.34
C HIS A 303 -15.29 12.62 -27.79
N TRP A 304 -15.93 12.21 -26.71
CA TRP A 304 -17.03 12.99 -26.10
C TRP A 304 -16.56 14.27 -25.45
N ALA A 305 -15.33 14.30 -24.90
CA ALA A 305 -14.72 15.52 -24.39
C ALA A 305 -14.50 16.57 -25.51
N LYS A 306 -14.05 16.14 -26.70
CA LYS A 306 -13.91 17.03 -27.85
C LYS A 306 -15.26 17.52 -28.38
N ILE A 307 -16.29 16.68 -28.45
CA ILE A 307 -17.65 17.07 -28.81
C ILE A 307 -18.19 18.14 -27.85
N ALA A 308 -17.88 18.02 -26.56
CA ALA A 308 -18.22 19.04 -25.56
C ALA A 308 -17.32 20.30 -25.60
N GLY A 309 -16.47 20.44 -26.61
CA GLY A 309 -15.64 21.64 -26.85
C GLY A 309 -14.30 21.66 -26.11
N MET A 310 -13.84 20.56 -25.50
CA MET A 310 -12.53 20.51 -24.87
C MET A 310 -11.40 20.44 -25.89
N LYS A 311 -10.37 21.25 -25.66
CA LYS A 311 -9.10 21.14 -26.37
C LYS A 311 -8.25 20.01 -25.79
N VAL A 312 -7.31 19.47 -26.58
CA VAL A 312 -6.42 18.38 -26.15
C VAL A 312 -5.69 18.69 -24.84
N THR A 313 -5.27 19.92 -24.64
CA THR A 313 -4.61 20.36 -23.39
C THR A 313 -5.54 20.21 -22.18
N ALA A 314 -6.81 20.62 -22.29
CA ALA A 314 -7.79 20.47 -21.23
C ALA A 314 -8.11 18.99 -20.93
N ILE A 315 -8.19 18.15 -21.97
CA ILE A 315 -8.36 16.69 -21.83
C ILE A 315 -7.20 16.10 -21.03
N LYS A 316 -5.95 16.44 -21.37
CA LYS A 316 -4.77 15.95 -20.65
C LYS A 316 -4.79 16.38 -19.20
N HIS A 317 -5.11 17.63 -18.89
CA HIS A 317 -5.19 18.10 -17.51
C HIS A 317 -6.29 17.39 -16.71
N LEU A 318 -7.45 17.14 -17.32
CA LEU A 318 -8.52 16.39 -16.64
C LEU A 318 -8.06 14.95 -16.35
N ILE A 319 -7.39 14.29 -17.30
CA ILE A 319 -6.82 12.95 -17.09
C ILE A 319 -5.82 12.98 -15.93
N GLU A 320 -4.89 13.93 -15.89
CA GLU A 320 -3.92 14.07 -14.79
C GLU A 320 -4.63 14.28 -13.45
N MET A 321 -5.69 15.10 -13.39
CA MET A 321 -6.51 15.28 -12.19
C MET A 321 -7.11 13.96 -11.72
N VAL A 322 -7.73 13.21 -12.63
CA VAL A 322 -8.37 11.93 -12.28
C VAL A 322 -7.34 10.88 -11.88
N VAL A 323 -6.18 10.80 -12.54
CA VAL A 323 -5.08 9.90 -12.14
C VAL A 323 -4.68 10.18 -10.70
N GLN A 324 -4.36 11.43 -10.36
CA GLN A 324 -3.95 11.76 -9.00
C GLN A 324 -5.06 11.51 -7.98
N GLN A 325 -6.32 11.85 -8.30
CA GLN A 325 -7.44 11.55 -7.41
C GLN A 325 -7.66 10.05 -7.25
N THR A 326 -7.41 9.25 -8.29
CA THR A 326 -7.49 7.79 -8.19
C THR A 326 -6.40 7.24 -7.27
N GLN A 327 -5.17 7.69 -7.40
CA GLN A 327 -4.07 7.31 -6.51
C GLN A 327 -4.40 7.67 -5.06
N LEU A 328 -4.83 8.90 -4.79
CA LEU A 328 -5.18 9.38 -3.44
C LEU A 328 -6.35 8.62 -2.80
N ARG A 329 -7.39 8.30 -3.57
CA ARG A 329 -8.62 7.70 -3.04
C ARG A 329 -8.58 6.18 -2.98
N LYS A 330 -7.81 5.54 -3.85
CA LYS A 330 -7.82 4.08 -4.07
C LYS A 330 -6.48 3.41 -3.79
N GLY A 331 -5.38 4.16 -3.79
CA GLY A 331 -4.07 3.64 -3.44
C GLY A 331 -4.03 3.13 -2.00
N VAL A 332 -3.08 2.23 -1.75
CA VAL A 332 -2.84 1.65 -0.43
C VAL A 332 -1.57 2.26 0.15
N GLU A 333 -1.70 2.89 1.30
CA GLU A 333 -0.54 3.26 2.11
C GLU A 333 -0.14 2.07 2.98
N ALA A 334 1.02 1.51 2.70
CA ALA A 334 1.61 0.42 3.47
C ALA A 334 3.12 0.65 3.59
N ASP A 335 3.69 0.32 4.73
CA ASP A 335 5.14 0.45 4.94
C ASP A 335 5.89 -0.61 4.13
N GLN A 336 7.05 -0.23 3.61
CA GLN A 336 7.85 -1.02 2.67
C GLN A 336 8.64 -2.14 3.35
N ILE A 337 8.03 -2.91 4.23
CA ILE A 337 8.72 -4.02 4.91
C ILE A 337 9.14 -5.14 3.96
N THR A 338 8.49 -5.26 2.80
CA THR A 338 8.82 -6.25 1.78
C THR A 338 10.21 -6.05 1.16
N LYS A 339 10.82 -4.88 1.32
CA LYS A 339 12.19 -4.57 0.84
C LYS A 339 13.28 -5.02 1.80
N ASP A 340 12.96 -5.13 3.08
CA ASP A 340 13.89 -5.63 4.10
C ASP A 340 13.65 -7.12 4.34
N LEU A 341 14.43 -7.95 3.67
CA LEU A 341 14.36 -9.41 3.78
C LEU A 341 14.68 -9.92 5.20
N LYS A 342 15.34 -9.10 6.04
CA LYS A 342 15.66 -9.43 7.44
C LYS A 342 14.56 -9.01 8.41
N ARG A 343 13.47 -8.44 7.91
CA ARG A 343 12.38 -7.96 8.74
C ARG A 343 11.72 -9.09 9.52
N GLN A 344 11.42 -8.79 10.76
CA GLN A 344 10.60 -9.62 11.63
C GLN A 344 9.27 -8.93 11.88
N LEU A 345 8.23 -9.71 11.96
CA LEU A 345 6.90 -9.25 12.36
C LEU A 345 6.50 -9.88 13.68
N ARG A 346 5.59 -9.24 14.37
CA ARG A 346 5.02 -9.78 15.60
C ARG A 346 4.33 -11.11 15.32
N THR A 347 4.65 -12.08 16.16
CA THR A 347 4.03 -13.40 16.14
C THR A 347 2.55 -13.28 16.52
N PRO A 348 1.63 -13.87 15.76
CA PRO A 348 0.22 -13.93 16.13
C PRO A 348 0.00 -14.56 17.50
N GLY A 349 -0.82 -13.92 18.31
CA GLY A 349 -1.04 -14.32 19.69
C GLY A 349 -0.03 -13.71 20.69
N SER A 350 1.05 -13.06 20.22
CA SER A 350 1.97 -12.35 21.10
C SER A 350 1.38 -11.02 21.60
N LEU A 351 1.75 -10.64 22.83
CA LEU A 351 1.48 -9.30 23.36
C LEU A 351 2.22 -8.21 22.59
N HIS A 352 1.84 -6.98 22.86
CA HIS A 352 2.45 -5.77 22.28
C HIS A 352 3.09 -4.94 23.36
#